data_e1c90db862299977d40d5a3fb23468c5
#
_entry.id   e1c90db862299977d40d5a3fb23468c5
#
_cell.length_a   1.000
_cell.length_b   1.000
_cell.length_c   1.000
_cell.angle_alpha   90.00
_cell.angle_beta   90.00
_cell.angle_gamma   90.00
#
_symmetry.space_group_name_H-M   'P 1'
#
loop_
_entity.id
_entity.type
_entity.pdbx_description
1 polymer ?
#
loop_
_entity_poly.entity_id
_entity_poly.type
_entity_poly.pdbx_seq_one_letter_code
_entity_poly.pdbx_strand_id
1 'polypeptide(L)'
;MISPKEYNKIVTKNSPKSKLFVNCIKAFLIGGAICTIGQGFTDLYAMLGAAEKDSKTLCSVTLIFIGILLTAIGVYDKIAKHGGAGTLVPITGFANAVSSPAIEFKSEGYIAGLGAKLFIIAGPVIVLSLIHISEPTRLRC
;
A
#
# COMPACT_ATOMS: atom_id res chain seq x y z
N MET A 1 11.39 35.19 -11.04
CA MET A 1 10.44 34.06 -11.13
C MET A 1 10.91 33.15 -12.26
N ILE A 2 11.09 31.85 -12.00
CA ILE A 2 11.51 30.88 -13.01
C ILE A 2 10.31 30.62 -13.93
N SER A 3 10.50 30.66 -15.25
CA SER A 3 9.42 30.38 -16.19
C SER A 3 9.02 28.87 -16.15
N PRO A 4 7.76 28.51 -16.45
CA PRO A 4 7.33 27.10 -16.47
C PRO A 4 8.20 26.22 -17.39
N LYS A 5 8.72 26.79 -18.48
CA LYS A 5 9.60 26.09 -19.42
C LYS A 5 11.00 25.82 -18.83
N GLU A 6 11.55 26.76 -18.06
CA GLU A 6 12.83 26.57 -17.36
C GLU A 6 12.69 25.58 -16.21
N TYR A 7 11.59 25.62 -15.44
CA TYR A 7 11.27 24.65 -14.41
C TYR A 7 11.22 23.23 -14.99
N ASN A 8 10.48 23.03 -16.07
CA ASN A 8 10.41 21.71 -16.73
C ASN A 8 11.77 21.22 -17.24
N LYS A 9 12.63 22.09 -17.74
CA LYS A 9 14.00 21.71 -18.15
C LYS A 9 14.85 21.26 -16.96
N ILE A 10 14.74 21.95 -15.82
CA ILE A 10 15.47 21.60 -14.59
C ILE A 10 14.96 20.25 -14.06
N VAL A 11 13.64 20.05 -14.02
CA VAL A 11 13.03 18.80 -13.56
C VAL A 11 13.45 17.62 -14.45
N THR A 12 13.33 17.74 -15.77
CA THR A 12 13.72 16.65 -16.69
C THR A 12 15.20 16.33 -16.66
N LYS A 13 16.07 17.31 -16.39
CA LYS A 13 17.51 17.11 -16.27
C LYS A 13 17.90 16.40 -14.98
N ASN A 14 17.19 16.70 -13.88
CA ASN A 14 17.49 16.18 -12.55
C ASN A 14 16.66 14.94 -12.17
N SER A 15 15.61 14.61 -12.92
CA SER A 15 14.80 13.42 -12.68
C SER A 15 15.57 12.15 -13.08
N PRO A 16 15.74 11.20 -12.18
CA PRO A 16 16.38 9.93 -12.50
C PRO A 16 15.54 9.18 -13.54
N LYS A 17 16.18 8.72 -14.61
CA LYS A 17 15.52 7.88 -15.63
C LYS A 17 15.17 6.53 -15.01
N SER A 18 13.91 6.28 -14.76
CA SER A 18 13.42 4.98 -14.30
C SER A 18 13.45 3.96 -15.44
N LYS A 19 13.97 2.76 -15.17
CA LYS A 19 13.92 1.63 -16.10
C LYS A 19 12.53 1.01 -16.03
N LEU A 20 11.56 1.60 -16.73
CA LEU A 20 10.13 1.26 -16.64
C LEU A 20 9.90 -0.26 -16.79
N PHE A 21 10.46 -0.88 -17.82
CA PHE A 21 10.26 -2.32 -18.10
C PHE A 21 10.75 -3.22 -16.97
N VAL A 22 11.95 -2.96 -16.45
CA VAL A 22 12.52 -3.74 -15.34
C VAL A 22 11.70 -3.55 -14.06
N ASN A 23 11.25 -2.32 -13.79
CA ASN A 23 10.41 -2.03 -12.64
C ASN A 23 9.04 -2.70 -12.74
N CYS A 24 8.43 -2.75 -13.93
CA CYS A 24 7.18 -3.47 -14.17
C CYS A 24 7.33 -4.98 -13.90
N ILE A 25 8.41 -5.61 -14.38
CA ILE A 25 8.65 -7.04 -14.11
C ILE A 25 8.83 -7.30 -12.61
N LYS A 26 9.62 -6.48 -11.92
CA LYS A 26 9.81 -6.62 -10.47
C LYS A 26 8.49 -6.45 -9.70
N ALA A 27 7.69 -5.45 -10.06
CA ALA A 27 6.40 -5.20 -9.46
C ALA A 27 5.43 -6.38 -9.70
N PHE A 28 5.43 -6.94 -10.91
CA PHE A 28 4.61 -8.10 -11.25
C PHE A 28 5.02 -9.34 -10.43
N LEU A 29 6.30 -9.65 -10.35
CA LEU A 29 6.80 -10.82 -9.62
C LEU A 29 6.52 -10.71 -8.11
N ILE A 30 6.82 -9.56 -7.51
CA ILE A 30 6.63 -9.38 -6.06
C ILE A 30 5.15 -9.27 -5.71
N GLY A 31 4.37 -8.52 -6.48
CA GLY A 31 2.92 -8.42 -6.29
C GLY A 31 2.23 -9.76 -6.51
N GLY A 32 2.63 -10.51 -7.56
CA GLY A 32 2.16 -11.86 -7.83
C GLY A 32 2.46 -12.83 -6.69
N ALA A 33 3.67 -12.78 -6.13
CA ALA A 33 4.03 -13.60 -4.97
C ALA A 33 3.14 -13.29 -3.75
N ILE A 34 2.90 -12.02 -3.45
CA ILE A 34 2.00 -11.62 -2.36
C ILE A 34 0.57 -12.15 -2.60
N CYS A 35 0.05 -12.03 -3.82
CA CYS A 35 -1.27 -12.54 -4.17
C CYS A 35 -1.34 -14.07 -4.07
N THR A 36 -0.31 -14.79 -4.49
CA THR A 36 -0.24 -16.26 -4.37
C THR A 36 -0.24 -16.70 -2.91
N ILE A 37 0.51 -16.03 -2.06
CA ILE A 37 0.50 -16.27 -0.61
C ILE A 37 -0.90 -16.00 -0.03
N GLY A 38 -1.54 -14.90 -0.44
CA GLY A 38 -2.90 -14.58 -0.04
C GLY A 38 -3.92 -15.65 -0.46
N GLN A 39 -3.82 -16.17 -1.69
CA GLN A 39 -4.67 -17.27 -2.14
C GLN A 39 -4.43 -18.53 -1.29
N GLY A 40 -3.16 -18.86 -0.99
CA GLY A 40 -2.83 -19.99 -0.14
C GLY A 40 -3.45 -19.89 1.26
N PHE A 41 -3.48 -18.70 1.87
CA PHE A 41 -4.20 -18.50 3.15
C PHE A 41 -5.71 -18.65 3.00
N THR A 42 -6.29 -18.15 1.91
CA THR A 42 -7.72 -18.28 1.66
C THR A 42 -8.13 -19.76 1.53
N ASP A 43 -7.35 -20.54 0.77
CA ASP A 43 -7.58 -21.98 0.59
C ASP A 43 -7.38 -22.75 1.89
N LEU A 44 -6.38 -22.37 2.68
CA LEU A 44 -6.15 -22.97 4.00
C LEU A 44 -7.34 -22.74 4.94
N TYR A 45 -7.88 -21.52 5.01
CA TYR A 45 -9.05 -21.24 5.85
C TYR A 45 -10.31 -21.94 5.34
N ALA A 46 -10.48 -22.07 4.03
CA ALA A 46 -11.57 -22.87 3.46
C ALA A 46 -11.47 -24.35 3.83
N MET A 47 -10.26 -24.93 3.80
CA MET A 47 -10.01 -26.31 4.25
C MET A 47 -10.30 -26.51 5.75
N LEU A 48 -10.10 -25.48 6.56
CA LEU A 48 -10.43 -25.49 7.99
C LEU A 48 -11.94 -25.34 8.28
N GLY A 49 -12.76 -25.25 7.23
CA GLY A 49 -14.22 -25.20 7.33
C GLY A 49 -14.81 -23.80 7.45
N ALA A 50 -14.03 -22.74 7.21
CA ALA A 50 -14.54 -21.37 7.14
C ALA A 50 -15.38 -21.16 5.87
N ALA A 51 -16.49 -20.43 5.99
CA ALA A 51 -17.28 -20.03 4.82
C ALA A 51 -16.44 -19.16 3.87
N GLU A 52 -16.74 -19.17 2.58
CA GLU A 52 -15.94 -18.44 1.56
C GLU A 52 -15.74 -16.95 1.90
N LYS A 53 -16.78 -16.31 2.42
CA LYS A 53 -16.73 -14.90 2.85
C LYS A 53 -15.78 -14.70 4.04
N ASP A 54 -15.85 -15.60 5.01
CA ASP A 54 -15.03 -15.55 6.23
C ASP A 54 -13.57 -15.87 5.92
N SER A 55 -13.29 -16.81 5.02
CA SER A 55 -11.94 -17.15 4.56
C SER A 55 -11.25 -15.95 3.93
N LYS A 56 -11.94 -15.16 3.10
CA LYS A 56 -11.41 -13.92 2.49
C LYS A 56 -11.13 -12.85 3.54
N THR A 57 -12.01 -12.71 4.53
CA THR A 57 -11.82 -11.76 5.63
C THR A 57 -10.64 -12.14 6.52
N LEU A 58 -10.54 -13.42 6.90
CA LEU A 58 -9.40 -13.93 7.68
C LEU A 58 -8.09 -13.80 6.94
N CYS A 59 -8.06 -14.08 5.64
CA CYS A 59 -6.89 -13.84 4.80
C CYS A 59 -6.44 -12.37 4.84
N SER A 60 -7.39 -11.43 4.70
CA SER A 60 -7.09 -10.00 4.76
C SER A 60 -6.48 -9.60 6.10
N VAL A 61 -7.08 -10.05 7.21
CA VAL A 61 -6.57 -9.78 8.57
C VAL A 61 -5.17 -10.34 8.76
N THR A 62 -4.92 -11.58 8.30
CA THR A 62 -3.60 -12.23 8.39
C THR A 62 -2.55 -11.48 7.58
N LEU A 63 -2.87 -11.06 6.36
CA LEU A 63 -1.96 -10.31 5.51
C LEU A 63 -1.66 -8.91 6.10
N ILE A 64 -2.65 -8.24 6.69
CA ILE A 64 -2.45 -6.98 7.39
C ILE A 64 -1.50 -7.19 8.58
N PHE A 65 -1.73 -8.20 9.40
CA PHE A 65 -0.88 -8.51 10.54
C PHE A 65 0.56 -8.79 10.12
N ILE A 66 0.78 -9.60 9.10
CA ILE A 66 2.11 -9.88 8.54
C ILE A 66 2.74 -8.60 8.00
N GLY A 67 1.99 -7.76 7.29
CA GLY A 67 2.46 -6.48 6.76
C GLY A 67 2.95 -5.54 7.86
N ILE A 68 2.18 -5.39 8.94
CA ILE A 68 2.56 -4.58 10.11
C ILE A 68 3.81 -5.16 10.79
N LEU A 69 3.87 -6.48 10.98
CA LEU A 69 5.01 -7.14 11.60
C LEU A 69 6.30 -6.93 10.79
N LEU A 70 6.25 -7.13 9.48
CA LEU A 70 7.38 -6.89 8.58
C LEU A 70 7.82 -5.43 8.56
N THR A 71 6.87 -4.50 8.69
CA THR A 71 7.16 -3.06 8.81
C THR A 71 7.86 -2.76 10.13
N ALA A 72 7.38 -3.32 11.24
CA ALA A 72 7.96 -3.13 12.58
C ALA A 72 9.42 -3.63 12.66
N ILE A 73 9.74 -4.70 11.94
CA ILE A 73 11.11 -5.27 11.86
C ILE A 73 11.98 -4.50 10.84
N GLY A 74 11.41 -3.60 10.02
CA GLY A 74 12.13 -2.85 8.99
C GLY A 74 12.50 -3.69 7.75
N VAL A 75 11.85 -4.85 7.56
CA VAL A 75 12.07 -5.71 6.39
C VAL A 75 11.20 -5.27 5.22
N TYR A 76 10.00 -4.76 5.49
CA TYR A 76 9.06 -4.37 4.44
C TYR A 76 9.63 -3.30 3.51
N ASP A 77 10.36 -2.32 4.03
CA ASP A 77 11.03 -1.26 3.25
C ASP A 77 12.03 -1.81 2.23
N LYS A 78 12.77 -2.86 2.61
CA LYS A 78 13.74 -3.49 1.71
C LYS A 78 13.03 -4.18 0.54
N ILE A 79 11.89 -4.81 0.82
CA ILE A 79 11.04 -5.45 -0.21
C ILE A 79 10.42 -4.36 -1.09
N ALA A 80 9.90 -3.28 -0.49
CA ALA A 80 9.25 -2.18 -1.19
C ALA A 80 10.19 -1.45 -2.16
N LYS A 81 11.45 -1.25 -1.81
CA LYS A 81 12.48 -0.67 -2.70
C LYS A 81 12.63 -1.44 -4.02
N HIS A 82 12.43 -2.75 -4.00
CA HIS A 82 12.56 -3.59 -5.19
C HIS A 82 11.22 -3.85 -5.87
N GLY A 83 10.14 -3.91 -5.09
CA GLY A 83 8.79 -4.24 -5.57
C GLY A 83 8.00 -3.06 -6.12
N GLY A 84 8.32 -1.84 -5.69
CA GLY A 84 7.61 -0.64 -6.13
C GLY A 84 6.08 -0.79 -6.01
N ALA A 85 5.36 -0.62 -7.12
CA ALA A 85 3.91 -0.75 -7.17
C ALA A 85 3.39 -2.15 -6.74
N GLY A 86 4.18 -3.21 -6.94
CA GLY A 86 3.81 -4.58 -6.55
C GLY A 86 3.65 -4.78 -5.05
N THR A 87 4.31 -3.95 -4.23
CA THR A 87 4.16 -3.97 -2.77
C THR A 87 3.14 -2.95 -2.26
N LEU A 88 2.86 -1.90 -3.04
CA LEU A 88 1.93 -0.81 -2.67
C LEU A 88 0.47 -1.18 -2.88
N VAL A 89 0.17 -1.89 -3.97
CA VAL A 89 -1.22 -2.22 -4.37
C VAL A 89 -1.87 -3.25 -3.44
N PRO A 90 -1.20 -4.33 -3.00
CA PRO A 90 -1.80 -5.29 -2.09
C PRO A 90 -2.12 -4.68 -0.71
N ILE A 91 -3.02 -5.33 0.04
CA ILE A 91 -3.45 -4.89 1.37
C ILE A 91 -2.29 -4.74 2.36
N THR A 92 -1.22 -5.49 2.17
CA THR A 92 0.04 -5.38 2.93
C THR A 92 0.71 -4.03 2.76
N GLY A 93 0.62 -3.42 1.57
CA GLY A 93 1.11 -2.06 1.30
C GLY A 93 0.33 -1.00 2.05
N PHE A 94 -1.00 -1.13 2.10
CA PHE A 94 -1.83 -0.25 2.90
C PHE A 94 -1.52 -0.39 4.40
N ALA A 95 -1.35 -1.63 4.89
CA ALA A 95 -0.95 -1.89 6.27
C ALA A 95 0.41 -1.23 6.61
N ASN A 96 1.39 -1.31 5.71
CA ASN A 96 2.67 -0.61 5.85
C ASN A 96 2.49 0.91 5.85
N ALA A 97 1.67 1.46 4.96
CA ALA A 97 1.43 2.90 4.85
C ALA A 97 0.80 3.51 6.12
N VAL A 98 0.01 2.71 6.86
CA VAL A 98 -0.58 3.10 8.14
C VAL A 98 0.41 2.91 9.28
N SER A 99 1.11 1.77 9.33
CA SER A 99 1.95 1.41 10.47
C SER A 99 3.31 2.12 10.48
N SER A 100 3.89 2.41 9.32
CA SER A 100 5.20 3.07 9.23
C SER A 100 5.21 4.46 9.89
N PRO A 101 4.29 5.39 9.56
CA PRO A 101 4.22 6.67 10.26
C PRO A 101 3.89 6.53 11.75
N ALA A 102 3.05 5.53 12.12
CA ALA A 102 2.72 5.27 13.51
C ALA A 102 3.95 4.88 14.34
N ILE A 103 4.84 4.06 13.77
CA ILE A 103 6.08 3.64 14.43
C ILE A 103 7.07 4.79 14.50
N GLU A 104 7.24 5.54 13.41
CA GLU A 104 8.20 6.63 13.29
C GLU A 104 7.89 7.78 14.25
N PHE A 105 6.62 8.20 14.31
CA PHE A 105 6.18 9.36 15.10
C PHE A 105 5.67 9.00 16.51
N LYS A 106 5.82 7.76 16.95
CA LYS A 106 5.43 7.33 18.30
C LYS A 106 6.08 8.17 19.41
N SER A 107 7.31 8.62 19.21
CA SER A 107 8.06 9.46 20.17
C SER A 107 7.47 10.86 20.33
N GLU A 108 6.67 11.34 19.38
CA GLU A 108 6.00 12.64 19.45
C GLU A 108 4.69 12.62 20.26
N GLY A 109 4.31 11.47 20.83
CA GLY A 109 3.13 11.28 21.68
C GLY A 109 1.96 10.59 20.96
N TYR A 110 0.96 10.18 21.75
CA TYR A 110 -0.15 9.35 21.23
C TYR A 110 -1.14 10.14 20.37
N ILE A 111 -1.37 11.43 20.66
CA ILE A 111 -2.37 12.24 19.94
C ILE A 111 -1.73 12.93 18.75
N ALA A 112 -0.70 13.75 18.97
CA ALA A 112 -0.07 14.55 17.90
C ALA A 112 0.86 13.71 17.01
N GLY A 113 1.57 12.75 17.59
CA GLY A 113 2.44 11.82 16.85
C GLY A 113 1.63 10.70 16.21
N LEU A 114 1.26 9.70 16.99
CA LEU A 114 0.65 8.47 16.47
C LEU A 114 -0.72 8.72 15.82
N GLY A 115 -1.67 9.35 16.53
CA GLY A 115 -3.03 9.53 16.06
C GLY A 115 -3.12 10.40 14.80
N ALA A 116 -2.42 11.54 14.78
CA ALA A 116 -2.42 12.45 13.63
C ALA A 116 -1.71 11.84 12.41
N LYS A 117 -0.66 11.05 12.62
CA LYS A 117 0.18 10.52 11.53
C LYS A 117 -0.35 9.23 10.90
N LEU A 118 -1.12 8.41 11.63
CA LEU A 118 -1.79 7.22 11.10
C LEU A 118 -2.59 7.50 9.82
N PHE A 119 -3.26 8.65 9.76
CA PHE A 119 -4.16 9.00 8.67
C PHE A 119 -3.54 9.85 7.57
N ILE A 120 -2.24 10.17 7.62
CA ILE A 120 -1.59 11.00 6.59
C ILE A 120 -1.74 10.37 5.20
N ILE A 121 -1.52 9.06 5.08
CA ILE A 121 -1.65 8.34 3.81
C ILE A 121 -2.99 7.64 3.74
N ALA A 122 -3.45 7.02 4.82
CA ALA A 122 -4.71 6.30 4.88
C ALA A 122 -5.93 7.22 4.67
N GLY A 123 -5.91 8.45 5.18
CA GLY A 123 -7.01 9.40 5.01
C GLY A 123 -7.36 9.67 3.55
N PRO A 124 -6.43 10.15 2.71
CA PRO A 124 -6.67 10.35 1.28
C PRO A 124 -7.15 9.09 0.56
N VAL A 125 -6.61 7.91 0.89
CA VAL A 125 -7.04 6.63 0.28
C VAL A 125 -8.50 6.33 0.61
N ILE A 126 -8.92 6.51 1.87
CA ILE A 126 -10.31 6.30 2.29
C ILE A 126 -11.24 7.30 1.60
N VAL A 127 -10.87 8.58 1.57
CA VAL A 127 -11.68 9.63 0.92
C VAL A 127 -11.84 9.37 -0.57
N LEU A 128 -10.75 9.03 -1.27
CA LEU A 128 -10.80 8.71 -2.70
C LEU A 128 -11.64 7.46 -2.99
N SER A 129 -11.58 6.44 -2.14
CA SER A 129 -12.40 5.24 -2.32
C SER A 129 -13.89 5.53 -2.09
N LEU A 130 -14.26 6.38 -1.12
CA LEU A 130 -15.64 6.81 -0.91
C LEU A 130 -16.16 7.64 -2.09
N ILE A 131 -15.37 8.56 -2.63
CA ILE A 131 -15.71 9.33 -3.82
C ILE A 131 -15.94 8.38 -5.01
N HIS A 132 -15.06 7.41 -5.23
CA HIS A 132 -15.15 6.47 -6.34
C HIS A 132 -16.39 5.56 -6.25
N ILE A 133 -16.81 5.19 -5.05
CA ILE A 133 -18.03 4.41 -4.82
C ILE A 133 -19.29 5.28 -5.07
N SER A 134 -19.25 6.57 -4.75
CA SER A 134 -20.40 7.47 -4.90
C SER A 134 -20.56 8.06 -6.30
N GLU A 135 -19.49 8.16 -7.09
CA GLU A 135 -19.49 8.81 -8.40
C GLU A 135 -20.30 8.07 -9.49
N PRO A 136 -20.31 6.73 -9.60
CA PRO A 136 -21.12 6.02 -10.60
C PRO A 136 -22.61 6.27 -10.49
N THR A 137 -23.10 6.70 -9.33
CA THR A 137 -24.51 7.00 -9.11
C THR A 137 -24.95 8.30 -9.79
N ARG A 138 -24.04 9.25 -10.03
CA ARG A 138 -24.31 10.54 -10.69
C ARG A 138 -24.31 10.46 -12.23
N LEU A 139 -23.63 9.51 -12.82
CA LEU A 139 -23.55 9.35 -14.28
C LEU A 139 -24.70 8.53 -14.88
N ARG A 140 -25.65 8.08 -14.05
CA ARG A 140 -26.84 7.32 -14.50
C ARG A 140 -28.16 8.11 -14.40
N CYS A 141 -28.10 9.41 -14.15
CA CYS A 141 -29.27 10.30 -14.21
C CYS A 141 -29.29 11.09 -15.49
#